data_837b9d89b041dcb2aebdd3befbffb127
#
_entry.id   837b9d89b041dcb2aebdd3befbffb127
#
_cell.length_a   1.000
_cell.length_b   1.000
_cell.length_c   1.000
_cell.angle_alpha   90.00
_cell.angle_beta   90.00
_cell.angle_gamma   90.00
#
_symmetry.space_group_name_H-M   'P 1'
#
loop_
_entity.id
_entity.type
_entity.pdbx_description
1 polymer ?
#
loop_
_entity_poly.entity_id
_entity_poly.type
_entity_poly.pdbx_seq_one_letter_code
_entity_poly.pdbx_strand_id
1 'polypeptide(L)'
;CEQMRSCAENCPSEALRLCGRTMTVQEVMTEIEKDVDCYIDGGGVTFSGGEPLLQSAFLKEILPKCAEKKISVCLDTTLEVMWEKIEPLLPYVGLFLVDVKILNPEKASVYQGICYKNMPKNLKRLSDLNIPVIIRVPLAKGINDTPEEIERRETLLKSLTNIIRIDSFYVSNHGASKYKALQKEMMWKASVADEKSDQLDIGGI
;
A
#
# COMPACT_ATOMS: atom_id res chain seq x y z
N CYS A 1 -16.81 23.78 -9.86
CA CYS A 1 -17.41 22.53 -10.33
C CYS A 1 -17.91 21.72 -9.13
N GLU A 2 -19.18 21.38 -9.12
CA GLU A 2 -19.80 20.60 -8.03
C GLU A 2 -19.49 19.10 -8.11
N GLN A 3 -18.47 18.71 -8.90
CA GLN A 3 -18.05 17.32 -9.14
C GLN A 3 -19.22 16.37 -9.51
N MET A 4 -20.15 16.86 -10.31
CA MET A 4 -21.25 16.04 -10.78
C MET A 4 -20.73 14.98 -11.76
N ARG A 5 -21.02 13.72 -11.46
CA ARG A 5 -20.60 12.55 -12.28
C ARG A 5 -21.13 12.63 -13.71
N SER A 6 -22.27 13.30 -13.90
CA SER A 6 -22.92 13.46 -15.20
C SER A 6 -22.04 14.02 -16.32
N CYS A 7 -21.03 14.86 -16.00
CA CYS A 7 -20.10 15.36 -17.02
C CYS A 7 -19.21 14.25 -17.60
N ALA A 8 -18.79 13.29 -16.76
CA ALA A 8 -17.99 12.16 -17.22
C ALA A 8 -18.87 11.09 -17.90
N GLU A 9 -20.06 10.84 -17.36
CA GLU A 9 -21.01 9.87 -17.93
C GLU A 9 -21.51 10.27 -19.32
N ASN A 10 -21.62 11.58 -19.59
CA ASN A 10 -22.10 12.11 -20.87
C ASN A 10 -20.97 12.72 -21.73
N CYS A 11 -19.71 12.42 -21.47
CA CYS A 11 -18.60 12.95 -22.26
C CYS A 11 -18.43 12.16 -23.58
N PRO A 12 -18.78 12.74 -24.78
CA PRO A 12 -18.77 11.97 -26.03
C PRO A 12 -17.38 11.52 -26.46
N SER A 13 -16.34 12.26 -26.04
CA SER A 13 -14.94 11.97 -26.37
C SER A 13 -14.21 11.17 -25.29
N GLU A 14 -14.90 10.77 -24.22
CA GLU A 14 -14.31 10.13 -23.03
C GLU A 14 -13.11 10.89 -22.44
N ALA A 15 -13.03 12.21 -22.70
CA ALA A 15 -11.97 13.05 -22.16
C ALA A 15 -12.04 13.20 -20.63
N LEU A 16 -13.23 13.02 -20.06
CA LEU A 16 -13.48 12.94 -18.63
C LEU A 16 -13.85 11.51 -18.26
N ARG A 17 -13.16 10.96 -17.27
CA ARG A 17 -13.44 9.63 -16.75
C ARG A 17 -13.56 9.66 -15.23
N LEU A 18 -14.50 8.89 -14.72
CA LEU A 18 -14.53 8.58 -13.28
C LEU A 18 -13.43 7.57 -12.95
N CYS A 19 -12.61 7.89 -11.95
CA CYS A 19 -11.64 6.94 -11.42
C CYS A 19 -12.29 6.08 -10.35
N GLY A 20 -12.35 4.77 -10.61
CA GLY A 20 -12.97 3.80 -9.72
C GLY A 20 -14.49 3.72 -9.87
N ARG A 21 -15.05 2.73 -9.22
CA ARG A 21 -16.49 2.47 -9.14
C ARG A 21 -16.88 2.05 -7.73
N THR A 22 -18.07 2.37 -7.30
CA THR A 22 -18.64 1.84 -6.06
C THR A 22 -19.07 0.40 -6.29
N MET A 23 -18.66 -0.50 -5.42
CA MET A 23 -19.03 -1.91 -5.46
C MET A 23 -19.48 -2.37 -4.09
N THR A 24 -20.46 -3.26 -4.08
CA THR A 24 -20.89 -3.98 -2.89
C THR A 24 -19.90 -5.10 -2.54
N VAL A 25 -19.96 -5.60 -1.32
CA VAL A 25 -19.17 -6.77 -0.90
C VAL A 25 -19.43 -7.97 -1.81
N GLN A 26 -20.70 -8.19 -2.21
CA GLN A 26 -21.07 -9.30 -3.09
C GLN A 26 -20.46 -9.17 -4.48
N GLU A 27 -20.46 -7.98 -5.06
CA GLU A 27 -19.84 -7.72 -6.36
C GLU A 27 -18.33 -7.95 -6.32
N VAL A 28 -17.64 -7.48 -5.26
CA VAL A 28 -16.20 -7.72 -5.11
C VAL A 28 -15.91 -9.20 -4.88
N MET A 29 -16.70 -9.91 -4.08
CA MET A 29 -16.54 -11.36 -3.92
C MET A 29 -16.72 -12.11 -5.24
N THR A 30 -17.70 -11.71 -6.06
CA THR A 30 -17.89 -12.30 -7.39
C THR A 30 -16.66 -12.12 -8.30
N GLU A 31 -15.99 -10.95 -8.21
CA GLU A 31 -14.73 -10.75 -8.96
C GLU A 31 -13.60 -11.62 -8.41
N ILE A 32 -13.44 -11.71 -7.09
CA ILE A 32 -12.41 -12.53 -6.44
C ILE A 32 -12.59 -14.01 -6.80
N GLU A 33 -13.82 -14.49 -6.86
CA GLU A 33 -14.15 -15.89 -7.14
C GLU A 33 -13.83 -16.32 -8.60
N LYS A 34 -13.69 -15.36 -9.52
CA LYS A 34 -13.31 -15.69 -10.91
C LYS A 34 -11.90 -16.28 -11.00
N ASP A 35 -11.03 -15.90 -10.07
CA ASP A 35 -9.63 -16.30 -10.07
C ASP A 35 -9.32 -17.41 -9.04
N VAL A 36 -10.34 -18.09 -8.53
CA VAL A 36 -10.19 -19.11 -7.46
C VAL A 36 -9.19 -20.20 -7.83
N ASP A 37 -9.13 -20.59 -9.10
CA ASP A 37 -8.19 -21.60 -9.59
C ASP A 37 -6.72 -21.11 -9.52
N CYS A 38 -6.49 -19.80 -9.41
CA CYS A 38 -5.17 -19.20 -9.24
C CYS A 38 -4.73 -19.13 -7.77
N TYR A 39 -5.61 -19.44 -6.80
CA TYR A 39 -5.32 -19.37 -5.36
C TYR A 39 -4.79 -20.69 -4.77
N ILE A 40 -4.47 -21.66 -5.62
CA ILE A 40 -3.87 -22.94 -5.25
C ILE A 40 -2.45 -22.68 -4.71
N ASP A 41 -1.99 -23.54 -3.80
CA ASP A 41 -0.63 -23.50 -3.22
C ASP A 41 -0.26 -22.20 -2.48
N GLY A 42 -1.22 -21.62 -1.76
CA GLY A 42 -0.99 -20.44 -0.92
C GLY A 42 -1.22 -19.10 -1.62
N GLY A 43 -1.74 -19.14 -2.84
CA GLY A 43 -2.24 -17.93 -3.51
C GLY A 43 -3.44 -17.32 -2.80
N GLY A 44 -3.81 -16.10 -3.20
CA GLY A 44 -4.93 -15.40 -2.56
C GLY A 44 -5.13 -14.01 -3.14
N VAL A 45 -5.85 -13.18 -2.41
CA VAL A 45 -6.20 -11.82 -2.81
C VAL A 45 -5.42 -10.79 -2.01
N THR A 46 -4.94 -9.75 -2.69
CA THR A 46 -4.35 -8.59 -2.04
C THR A 46 -5.32 -7.42 -2.11
N PHE A 47 -5.76 -6.93 -0.95
CA PHE A 47 -6.49 -5.68 -0.86
C PHE A 47 -5.50 -4.52 -0.81
N SER A 48 -5.57 -3.68 -1.82
CA SER A 48 -4.71 -2.51 -1.97
C SER A 48 -5.52 -1.30 -2.49
N GLY A 49 -4.90 -0.35 -3.16
CA GLY A 49 -5.58 0.80 -3.75
C GLY A 49 -4.93 2.10 -3.32
N GLY A 50 -5.67 3.07 -2.76
CA GLY A 50 -5.08 4.18 -2.04
C GLY A 50 -4.54 3.69 -0.70
N GLU A 51 -5.41 3.67 0.32
CA GLU A 51 -5.16 3.05 1.62
C GLU A 51 -6.40 2.21 1.98
N PRO A 52 -6.32 0.87 1.91
CA PRO A 52 -7.47 0.01 2.12
C PRO A 52 -8.04 0.10 3.53
N LEU A 53 -7.20 0.38 4.53
CA LEU A 53 -7.62 0.54 5.93
C LEU A 53 -8.53 1.76 6.17
N LEU A 54 -8.58 2.73 5.24
CA LEU A 54 -9.58 3.79 5.28
C LEU A 54 -10.99 3.23 5.07
N GLN A 55 -11.12 2.10 4.39
CA GLN A 55 -12.37 1.36 4.18
C GLN A 55 -12.50 0.17 5.14
N SER A 56 -12.02 0.29 6.38
CA SER A 56 -12.01 -0.80 7.35
C SER A 56 -13.41 -1.40 7.63
N ALA A 57 -14.49 -0.62 7.51
CA ALA A 57 -15.85 -1.14 7.60
C ALA A 57 -16.13 -2.17 6.49
N PHE A 58 -15.78 -1.84 5.26
CA PHE A 58 -15.89 -2.77 4.12
C PHE A 58 -15.02 -4.01 4.30
N LEU A 59 -13.78 -3.84 4.77
CA LEU A 59 -12.88 -4.96 5.03
C LEU A 59 -13.45 -5.91 6.11
N LYS A 60 -14.09 -5.38 7.17
CA LYS A 60 -14.74 -6.20 8.20
C LYS A 60 -15.85 -7.09 7.65
N GLU A 61 -16.50 -6.70 6.56
CA GLU A 61 -17.56 -7.47 5.94
C GLU A 61 -17.04 -8.49 4.92
N ILE A 62 -16.00 -8.14 4.15
CA ILE A 62 -15.50 -8.98 3.06
C ILE A 62 -14.49 -10.04 3.52
N LEU A 63 -13.60 -9.72 4.48
CA LEU A 63 -12.53 -10.65 4.88
C LEU A 63 -13.05 -11.95 5.50
N PRO A 64 -14.11 -11.97 6.34
CA PRO A 64 -14.74 -13.21 6.79
C PRO A 64 -15.21 -14.10 5.64
N LYS A 65 -15.76 -13.50 4.55
CA LYS A 65 -16.21 -14.23 3.37
C LYS A 65 -15.04 -14.85 2.58
N CYS A 66 -13.91 -14.17 2.51
CA CYS A 66 -12.69 -14.75 1.97
C CYS A 66 -12.23 -15.97 2.81
N ALA A 67 -12.28 -15.85 4.14
CA ALA A 67 -11.91 -16.93 5.05
C ALA A 67 -12.84 -18.15 4.93
N GLU A 68 -14.16 -17.94 4.83
CA GLU A 68 -15.16 -19.00 4.60
C GLU A 68 -14.85 -19.80 3.32
N LYS A 69 -14.31 -19.14 2.29
CA LYS A 69 -13.91 -19.75 1.03
C LYS A 69 -12.45 -20.22 1.01
N LYS A 70 -11.73 -20.12 2.14
CA LYS A 70 -10.31 -20.48 2.28
C LYS A 70 -9.38 -19.71 1.34
N ILE A 71 -9.75 -18.47 1.01
CA ILE A 71 -8.95 -17.55 0.21
C ILE A 71 -8.01 -16.79 1.15
N SER A 72 -6.71 -16.93 0.93
CA SER A 72 -5.70 -16.19 1.69
C SER A 72 -5.79 -14.70 1.40
N VAL A 73 -5.60 -13.88 2.43
CA VAL A 73 -5.70 -12.42 2.32
C VAL A 73 -4.38 -11.76 2.66
N CYS A 74 -3.95 -10.86 1.80
CA CYS A 74 -2.88 -9.91 2.04
C CYS A 74 -3.43 -8.48 2.06
N LEU A 75 -2.95 -7.64 2.98
CA LEU A 75 -3.23 -6.20 3.00
C LEU A 75 -1.99 -5.41 2.60
N ASP A 76 -2.12 -4.61 1.55
CA ASP A 76 -1.12 -3.68 1.07
C ASP A 76 -1.43 -2.28 1.60
N THR A 77 -0.67 -1.81 2.59
CA THR A 77 -1.04 -0.65 3.40
C THR A 77 0.19 0.13 3.89
N THR A 78 -0.03 1.39 4.24
CA THR A 78 0.95 2.21 4.97
C THR A 78 0.86 2.03 6.49
N LEU A 79 -0.16 1.34 7.01
CA LEU A 79 -0.50 1.24 8.43
C LEU A 79 -0.73 2.60 9.14
N GLU A 80 -0.88 3.70 8.42
CA GLU A 80 -1.06 5.03 9.02
C GLU A 80 -2.54 5.29 9.36
N VAL A 81 -3.09 4.41 10.15
CA VAL A 81 -4.45 4.48 10.72
C VAL A 81 -4.43 4.15 12.20
N MET A 82 -5.52 4.43 12.90
CA MET A 82 -5.69 4.01 14.28
C MET A 82 -5.78 2.49 14.38
N TRP A 83 -5.21 1.90 15.43
CA TRP A 83 -5.14 0.45 15.64
C TRP A 83 -6.50 -0.25 15.61
N GLU A 84 -7.52 0.40 16.12
CA GLU A 84 -8.91 -0.09 16.19
C GLU A 84 -9.52 -0.39 14.80
N LYS A 85 -8.87 0.12 13.73
CA LYS A 85 -9.23 -0.23 12.35
C LYS A 85 -8.52 -1.50 11.86
N ILE A 86 -7.39 -1.84 12.45
CA ILE A 86 -6.54 -2.99 12.07
C ILE A 86 -6.92 -4.22 12.88
N GLU A 87 -7.00 -4.08 14.20
CA GLU A 87 -7.16 -5.19 15.14
C GLU A 87 -8.31 -6.16 14.79
N PRO A 88 -9.52 -5.70 14.42
CA PRO A 88 -10.61 -6.61 14.05
C PRO A 88 -10.39 -7.40 12.76
N LEU A 89 -9.39 -7.02 11.94
CA LEU A 89 -9.08 -7.65 10.66
C LEU A 89 -8.04 -8.77 10.81
N LEU A 90 -7.25 -8.74 11.90
CA LEU A 90 -6.12 -9.65 12.12
C LEU A 90 -6.46 -11.14 11.98
N PRO A 91 -7.63 -11.63 12.45
CA PRO A 91 -7.97 -13.05 12.30
C PRO A 91 -8.10 -13.53 10.85
N TYR A 92 -8.24 -12.60 9.91
CA TYR A 92 -8.52 -12.89 8.49
C TYR A 92 -7.35 -12.55 7.57
N VAL A 93 -6.31 -11.89 8.07
CA VAL A 93 -5.17 -11.42 7.26
C VAL A 93 -3.96 -12.30 7.52
N GLY A 94 -3.52 -12.99 6.48
CA GLY A 94 -2.34 -13.86 6.56
C GLY A 94 -1.01 -13.12 6.38
N LEU A 95 -1.04 -11.94 5.72
CA LEU A 95 0.17 -11.19 5.39
C LEU A 95 -0.12 -9.70 5.27
N PHE A 96 0.82 -8.88 5.76
CA PHE A 96 0.83 -7.45 5.49
C PHE A 96 1.99 -7.08 4.56
N LEU A 97 1.69 -6.35 3.48
CA LEU A 97 2.68 -5.62 2.68
C LEU A 97 2.71 -4.19 3.19
N VAL A 98 3.82 -3.75 3.78
CA VAL A 98 3.88 -2.44 4.42
C VAL A 98 4.89 -1.54 3.73
N ASP A 99 4.40 -0.42 3.20
CA ASP A 99 5.23 0.60 2.59
C ASP A 99 5.89 1.48 3.65
N VAL A 100 7.22 1.40 3.76
CA VAL A 100 8.05 2.28 4.59
C VAL A 100 8.77 3.27 3.68
N LYS A 101 8.20 4.47 3.54
CA LYS A 101 8.64 5.47 2.56
C LYS A 101 9.60 6.49 3.17
N ILE A 102 9.09 7.57 3.74
CA ILE A 102 9.87 8.66 4.34
C ILE A 102 9.55 8.69 5.84
N LEU A 103 10.55 8.49 6.69
CA LEU A 103 10.37 8.44 8.15
C LEU A 103 10.61 9.79 8.82
N ASN A 104 11.36 10.70 8.20
CA ASN A 104 11.48 12.07 8.68
C ASN A 104 10.13 12.78 8.56
N PRO A 105 9.52 13.29 9.66
CA PRO A 105 8.18 13.88 9.63
C PRO A 105 8.05 15.11 8.75
N GLU A 106 9.07 15.94 8.70
CA GLU A 106 9.08 17.17 7.89
C GLU A 106 9.13 16.84 6.40
N LYS A 107 10.05 15.94 6.01
CA LYS A 107 10.13 15.45 4.63
C LYS A 107 8.84 14.73 4.22
N ALA A 108 8.30 13.86 5.08
CA ALA A 108 7.05 13.14 4.80
C ALA A 108 5.87 14.10 4.59
N SER A 109 5.77 15.15 5.39
CA SER A 109 4.76 16.20 5.21
C SER A 109 4.90 16.91 3.86
N VAL A 110 6.12 17.24 3.45
CA VAL A 110 6.37 17.95 2.18
C VAL A 110 6.09 17.05 0.97
N TYR A 111 6.65 15.83 0.94
CA TYR A 111 6.62 14.98 -0.25
C TYR A 111 5.39 14.06 -0.33
N GLN A 112 4.76 13.75 0.78
CA GLN A 112 3.64 12.80 0.85
C GLN A 112 2.36 13.43 1.42
N GLY A 113 2.45 14.62 2.01
CA GLY A 113 1.31 15.27 2.67
C GLY A 113 0.84 14.52 3.93
N ILE A 114 1.70 13.67 4.52
CA ILE A 114 1.38 12.80 5.65
C ILE A 114 2.53 12.83 6.66
N CYS A 115 2.21 12.61 7.93
CA CYS A 115 3.21 12.43 8.97
C CYS A 115 2.95 11.09 9.66
N TYR A 116 3.88 10.15 9.53
CA TYR A 116 3.73 8.80 10.07
C TYR A 116 3.83 8.78 11.60
N LYS A 117 2.67 8.81 12.27
CA LYS A 117 2.54 8.73 13.74
C LYS A 117 2.11 7.36 14.21
N ASN A 118 1.29 6.69 13.44
CA ASN A 118 0.68 5.41 13.78
C ASN A 118 1.46 4.23 13.19
N MET A 119 2.01 4.36 12.00
CA MET A 119 2.69 3.26 11.29
C MET A 119 3.77 2.58 12.13
N PRO A 120 4.74 3.28 12.77
CA PRO A 120 5.77 2.60 13.57
C PRO A 120 5.19 1.85 14.76
N LYS A 121 4.16 2.42 15.40
CA LYS A 121 3.46 1.78 16.53
C LYS A 121 2.69 0.54 16.10
N ASN A 122 2.01 0.62 14.96
CA ASN A 122 1.24 -0.48 14.42
C ASN A 122 2.15 -1.61 13.90
N LEU A 123 3.28 -1.29 13.27
CA LEU A 123 4.32 -2.28 12.93
C LEU A 123 4.83 -3.01 14.17
N LYS A 124 5.12 -2.28 15.26
CA LYS A 124 5.56 -2.89 16.50
C LYS A 124 4.49 -3.82 17.08
N ARG A 125 3.23 -3.43 17.09
CA ARG A 125 2.10 -4.27 17.53
C ARG A 125 1.95 -5.54 16.69
N LEU A 126 2.07 -5.43 15.34
CA LEU A 126 2.09 -6.61 14.46
C LEU A 126 3.27 -7.53 14.79
N SER A 127 4.44 -6.95 15.12
CA SER A 127 5.63 -7.73 15.55
C SER A 127 5.38 -8.44 16.87
N ASP A 128 4.83 -7.77 17.87
CA ASP A 128 4.52 -8.35 19.18
C ASP A 128 3.49 -9.49 19.08
N LEU A 129 2.61 -9.44 18.08
CA LEU A 129 1.64 -10.49 17.75
C LEU A 129 2.19 -11.55 16.78
N ASN A 130 3.45 -11.43 16.37
CA ASN A 130 4.12 -12.30 15.39
C ASN A 130 3.34 -12.46 14.05
N ILE A 131 2.67 -11.39 13.60
CA ILE A 131 1.93 -11.39 12.35
C ILE A 131 2.88 -11.12 11.20
N PRO A 132 2.93 -11.95 10.14
CA PRO A 132 3.89 -11.84 9.05
C PRO A 132 3.81 -10.52 8.30
N VAL A 133 4.96 -9.89 8.05
CA VAL A 133 5.07 -8.61 7.31
C VAL A 133 6.16 -8.71 6.25
N ILE A 134 5.85 -8.23 5.06
CA ILE A 134 6.85 -7.87 4.04
C ILE A 134 6.95 -6.35 4.03
N ILE A 135 8.15 -5.83 4.19
CA ILE A 135 8.42 -4.39 4.10
C ILE A 135 8.77 -4.03 2.66
N ARG A 136 8.12 -3.01 2.12
CA ARG A 136 8.49 -2.41 0.84
C ARG A 136 9.05 -1.02 1.07
N VAL A 137 10.20 -0.75 0.44
CA VAL A 137 10.90 0.52 0.56
C VAL A 137 11.02 1.16 -0.82
N PRO A 138 10.02 1.92 -1.28
CA PRO A 138 10.16 2.70 -2.50
C PRO A 138 11.13 3.87 -2.26
N LEU A 139 12.29 3.82 -2.90
CA LEU A 139 13.36 4.80 -2.78
C LEU A 139 13.18 5.93 -3.80
N ALA A 140 13.24 7.16 -3.33
CA ALA A 140 13.29 8.37 -4.15
C ALA A 140 14.63 9.06 -3.92
N LYS A 141 15.45 9.16 -4.99
CA LYS A 141 16.83 9.64 -4.95
C LYS A 141 16.95 11.03 -4.33
N GLY A 142 17.83 11.17 -3.34
CA GLY A 142 18.07 12.40 -2.60
C GLY A 142 16.96 12.77 -1.61
N ILE A 143 15.91 11.96 -1.49
CA ILE A 143 14.79 12.21 -0.58
C ILE A 143 14.83 11.26 0.60
N ASN A 144 14.69 9.94 0.36
CA ASN A 144 14.64 8.92 1.40
C ASN A 144 15.73 7.84 1.28
N ASP A 145 16.69 8.02 0.38
CA ASP A 145 17.93 7.24 0.27
C ASP A 145 19.13 7.96 0.92
N THR A 146 18.89 9.00 1.72
CA THR A 146 19.91 9.73 2.47
C THR A 146 20.38 8.94 3.70
N PRO A 147 21.64 9.14 4.18
CA PRO A 147 22.14 8.43 5.36
C PRO A 147 21.21 8.48 6.57
N GLU A 148 20.61 9.65 6.83
CA GLU A 148 19.71 9.85 7.98
C GLU A 148 18.40 9.04 7.83
N GLU A 149 17.86 8.95 6.62
CA GLU A 149 16.64 8.15 6.35
C GLU A 149 16.94 6.65 6.42
N ILE A 150 18.12 6.24 5.95
CA ILE A 150 18.60 4.85 6.06
C ILE A 150 18.71 4.47 7.54
N GLU A 151 19.39 5.27 8.36
CA GLU A 151 19.58 5.03 9.80
C GLU A 151 18.23 4.94 10.53
N ARG A 152 17.30 5.87 10.26
CA ARG A 152 15.95 5.85 10.83
C ARG A 152 15.20 4.55 10.49
N ARG A 153 15.28 4.15 9.23
CA ARG A 153 14.63 2.93 8.73
C ARG A 153 15.24 1.68 9.35
N GLU A 154 16.56 1.58 9.38
CA GLU A 154 17.26 0.46 10.03
C GLU A 154 16.90 0.37 11.50
N THR A 155 16.89 1.49 12.22
CA THR A 155 16.51 1.53 13.65
C THR A 155 15.10 1.00 13.86
N LEU A 156 14.14 1.41 13.02
CA LEU A 156 12.78 0.89 13.08
C LEU A 156 12.75 -0.62 12.80
N LEU A 157 13.34 -1.06 11.69
CA LEU A 157 13.23 -2.43 11.22
C LEU A 157 13.97 -3.43 12.13
N LYS A 158 15.13 -3.07 12.70
CA LYS A 158 15.86 -3.89 13.69
C LYS A 158 15.06 -4.19 14.97
N SER A 159 14.04 -3.39 15.26
CA SER A 159 13.17 -3.62 16.43
C SER A 159 12.05 -4.64 16.19
N LEU A 160 11.92 -5.15 14.95
CA LEU A 160 10.83 -6.03 14.54
C LEU A 160 11.33 -7.46 14.31
N THR A 161 10.52 -8.45 14.70
CA THR A 161 10.88 -9.88 14.63
C THR A 161 10.05 -10.68 13.64
N ASN A 162 9.05 -10.05 13.03
CA ASN A 162 8.05 -10.67 12.17
C ASN A 162 8.23 -10.36 10.67
N ILE A 163 9.37 -9.75 10.29
CA ILE A 163 9.66 -9.42 8.90
C ILE A 163 10.08 -10.69 8.15
N ILE A 164 9.34 -11.04 7.10
CA ILE A 164 9.66 -12.17 6.22
C ILE A 164 10.68 -11.73 5.16
N ARG A 165 10.51 -10.52 4.61
CA ARG A 165 11.31 -9.99 3.51
C ARG A 165 11.26 -8.47 3.49
N ILE A 166 12.33 -7.88 2.97
CA ILE A 166 12.41 -6.44 2.68
C ILE A 166 12.69 -6.26 1.20
N ASP A 167 11.78 -5.58 0.51
CA ASP A 167 11.89 -5.27 -0.91
C ASP A 167 12.21 -3.77 -1.08
N SER A 168 13.40 -3.44 -1.55
CA SER A 168 13.82 -2.06 -1.84
C SER A 168 13.93 -1.86 -3.34
N PHE A 169 13.35 -0.77 -3.85
CA PHE A 169 13.40 -0.44 -5.27
C PHE A 169 13.30 1.07 -5.48
N TYR A 170 13.94 1.59 -6.52
CA TYR A 170 13.78 2.99 -6.88
C TYR A 170 12.44 3.24 -7.57
N VAL A 171 11.77 4.34 -7.18
CA VAL A 171 10.51 4.75 -7.81
C VAL A 171 10.75 5.17 -9.25
N SER A 172 9.87 4.73 -10.14
CA SER A 172 9.88 5.06 -11.55
C SER A 172 8.88 6.16 -11.89
N ASN A 173 8.92 6.65 -13.14
CA ASN A 173 7.98 7.64 -13.64
C ASN A 173 6.58 7.09 -13.99
N HIS A 174 6.27 5.83 -13.66
CA HIS A 174 4.97 5.22 -14.00
C HIS A 174 3.75 5.97 -13.41
N GLY A 175 3.95 6.73 -12.32
CA GLY A 175 2.91 7.58 -11.74
C GLY A 175 2.63 8.89 -12.50
N ALA A 176 3.48 9.28 -13.46
CA ALA A 176 3.40 10.58 -14.12
C ALA A 176 2.05 10.84 -14.80
N SER A 177 1.45 9.80 -15.41
CA SER A 177 0.12 9.90 -16.04
C SER A 177 -0.97 10.26 -15.04
N LYS A 178 -0.91 9.76 -13.80
CA LYS A 178 -1.87 10.07 -12.73
C LYS A 178 -1.72 11.52 -12.28
N TYR A 179 -0.49 12.02 -12.13
CA TYR A 179 -0.24 13.44 -11.80
C TYR A 179 -0.76 14.35 -12.90
N LYS A 180 -0.49 14.03 -14.17
CA LYS A 180 -1.00 14.76 -15.32
C LYS A 180 -2.53 14.79 -15.34
N ALA A 181 -3.18 13.66 -15.13
CA ALA A 181 -4.64 13.55 -15.09
C ALA A 181 -5.26 14.40 -13.96
N LEU A 182 -4.56 14.57 -12.84
CA LEU A 182 -4.97 15.40 -11.70
C LEU A 182 -4.52 16.87 -11.83
N GLN A 183 -3.86 17.25 -12.95
CA GLN A 183 -3.26 18.56 -13.17
C GLN A 183 -2.30 18.97 -12.01
N LYS A 184 -1.56 17.99 -11.50
CA LYS A 184 -0.56 18.18 -10.44
C LYS A 184 0.84 17.97 -10.98
N GLU A 185 1.80 18.72 -10.47
CA GLU A 185 3.21 18.46 -10.74
C GLU A 185 3.74 17.33 -9.85
N MET A 186 4.56 16.46 -10.45
CA MET A 186 5.35 15.50 -9.66
C MET A 186 6.48 16.24 -8.96
N MET A 187 6.54 16.13 -7.65
CA MET A 187 7.57 16.77 -6.82
C MET A 187 8.97 16.16 -6.98
N TRP A 188 9.05 14.96 -7.56
CA TRP A 188 10.31 14.32 -7.93
C TRP A 188 10.20 13.79 -9.36
N LYS A 189 11.35 13.68 -10.04
CA LYS A 189 11.46 13.01 -11.33
C LYS A 189 12.47 11.89 -11.17
N ALA A 190 12.10 10.65 -11.51
CA ALA A 190 13.07 9.58 -11.63
C ALA A 190 14.07 9.96 -12.74
N SER A 191 15.35 9.75 -12.50
CA SER A 191 16.36 9.90 -13.56
C SER A 191 16.28 8.70 -14.51
N VAL A 192 16.68 8.87 -15.77
CA VAL A 192 16.69 7.79 -16.77
C VAL A 192 17.59 6.62 -16.32
N ALA A 193 18.56 6.87 -15.42
CA ALA A 193 19.41 5.84 -14.82
C ALA A 193 18.68 4.96 -13.79
N ASP A 194 17.58 5.47 -13.19
CA ASP A 194 16.82 4.76 -12.17
C ASP A 194 15.83 3.74 -12.78
N GLU A 195 15.63 3.76 -14.11
CA GLU A 195 14.79 2.79 -14.82
C GLU A 195 15.44 1.40 -14.97
N LYS A 196 16.76 1.30 -14.72
CA LYS A 196 17.49 0.04 -14.62
C LYS A 196 17.79 -0.24 -13.14
N SER A 197 16.74 -0.46 -12.34
CA SER A 197 16.94 -0.83 -10.95
C SER A 197 17.39 -2.28 -10.87
N ASP A 198 18.66 -2.48 -10.58
CA ASP A 198 19.11 -3.69 -9.94
C ASP A 198 18.37 -3.82 -8.60
N GLN A 199 17.79 -4.97 -8.35
CA GLN A 199 17.32 -5.33 -7.03
C GLN A 199 18.52 -5.22 -6.10
N LEU A 200 18.51 -4.23 -5.22
CA LEU A 200 19.49 -4.15 -4.15
C LEU A 200 19.16 -5.29 -3.19
N ASP A 201 19.89 -6.39 -3.34
CA ASP A 201 19.93 -7.47 -2.37
C ASP A 201 20.58 -6.91 -1.09
N ILE A 202 19.75 -6.42 -0.18
CA ILE A 202 20.22 -6.03 1.15
C ILE A 202 20.41 -7.37 1.88
N GLY A 203 21.62 -7.92 1.75
CA GLY A 203 22.04 -9.17 2.35
C GLY A 203 21.52 -9.37 3.75
N GLY A 204 21.10 -10.61 4.02
CA GLY A 204 20.35 -11.10 5.15
C GLY A 204 20.68 -10.47 6.50
N ILE A 205 19.61 -10.12 7.21
CA ILE A 205 19.58 -9.98 8.67
C ILE A 205 19.21 -11.33 9.27
#